data_d32101ea721b6347e432f49a655c2b87
#
_entry.id   d32101ea721b6347e432f49a655c2b87
#
_cell.length_a   1.000
_cell.length_b   1.000
_cell.length_c   1.000
_cell.angle_alpha   90.00
_cell.angle_beta   90.00
_cell.angle_gamma   90.00
#
_symmetry.space_group_name_H-M   'P 1'
#
loop_
_entity.id
_entity.type
_entity.pdbx_description
1 polymer ?
#
loop_
_entity_poly.entity_id
_entity_poly.type
_entity_poly.pdbx_seq_one_letter_code
_entity_poly.pdbx_strand_id
1 'polypeptide(L)'
;YDAADELHDRGLVDVKQSSPQRYWAISTETAGRHFEQEYDHRVTVLTDALDELASATRSTEQQGVWTVTGRDTVTERVVDIISAADDEVVYMTAEELLTDEIAECLSTVSDRGVSIRLAEMSQSVESRLEEDVPDAQLFESMWDWSDTPAGRLLMVDQNMTLVSVLVDGNGEHPPEPRDETAIWGAGQTNSLVVVLKALFTWQLNNNRDSQNE
;
A
#
# COMPACT_ATOMS: atom_id res chain seq x y z
N TYR A 1 40.61 -13.54 -15.66
CA TYR A 1 40.00 -13.46 -17.01
C TYR A 1 38.47 -13.48 -16.93
N ASP A 2 37.85 -14.32 -16.09
CA ASP A 2 36.38 -14.40 -16.00
C ASP A 2 35.66 -13.06 -15.68
N ALA A 3 36.22 -12.26 -14.76
CA ALA A 3 35.59 -10.99 -14.37
C ALA A 3 35.63 -9.93 -15.50
N ALA A 4 36.71 -9.90 -16.29
CA ALA A 4 36.83 -8.94 -17.40
C ALA A 4 35.95 -9.34 -18.59
N ASP A 5 35.78 -10.63 -18.83
CA ASP A 5 34.88 -11.16 -19.83
C ASP A 5 33.41 -10.90 -19.44
N GLU A 6 33.04 -11.08 -18.18
CA GLU A 6 31.71 -10.74 -17.66
C GLU A 6 31.39 -9.25 -17.79
N LEU A 7 32.34 -8.36 -17.48
CA LEU A 7 32.18 -6.92 -17.63
C LEU A 7 32.05 -6.51 -19.11
N HIS A 8 32.77 -7.23 -20.01
CA HIS A 8 32.63 -7.02 -21.46
C HIS A 8 31.28 -7.46 -21.97
N ASP A 9 30.79 -8.61 -21.55
CA ASP A 9 29.46 -9.12 -21.91
C ASP A 9 28.34 -8.21 -21.44
N ARG A 10 28.55 -7.51 -20.32
CA ARG A 10 27.64 -6.46 -19.81
C ARG A 10 27.83 -5.10 -20.46
N GLY A 11 28.75 -4.95 -21.43
CA GLY A 11 29.01 -3.68 -22.11
C GLY A 11 29.67 -2.60 -21.25
N LEU A 12 30.32 -2.98 -20.13
CA LEU A 12 30.98 -2.06 -19.20
C LEU A 12 32.47 -1.86 -19.51
N VAL A 13 33.03 -2.71 -20.38
CA VAL A 13 34.44 -2.71 -20.77
C VAL A 13 34.58 -3.00 -22.26
N ASP A 14 35.36 -2.17 -22.94
CA ASP A 14 35.81 -2.43 -24.31
C ASP A 14 37.07 -3.28 -24.30
N VAL A 15 37.20 -4.20 -25.27
CA VAL A 15 38.36 -5.08 -25.39
C VAL A 15 39.12 -4.76 -26.66
N LYS A 16 40.39 -4.41 -26.51
CA LYS A 16 41.32 -4.30 -27.64
C LYS A 16 41.98 -5.64 -27.92
N GLN A 17 41.71 -6.19 -29.09
CA GLN A 17 42.32 -7.41 -29.61
C GLN A 17 43.83 -7.16 -29.86
N SER A 18 44.66 -7.36 -28.85
CA SER A 18 46.12 -7.23 -28.93
C SER A 18 46.78 -8.31 -28.04
N SER A 19 48.06 -8.55 -28.21
CA SER A 19 48.80 -9.49 -27.34
C SER A 19 49.81 -8.69 -26.52
N PRO A 20 49.62 -8.53 -25.19
CA PRO A 20 48.47 -8.96 -24.40
C PRO A 20 47.18 -8.16 -24.70
N GLN A 21 46.00 -8.76 -24.40
CA GLN A 21 44.71 -8.06 -24.47
C GLN A 21 44.68 -6.84 -23.52
N ARG A 22 44.02 -5.79 -23.95
CA ARG A 22 43.84 -4.58 -23.14
C ARG A 22 42.36 -4.28 -23.00
N TYR A 23 41.94 -3.89 -21.80
CA TYR A 23 40.59 -3.56 -21.44
C TYR A 23 40.52 -2.06 -21.15
N TRP A 24 39.41 -1.44 -21.57
CA TRP A 24 39.11 -0.03 -21.32
C TRP A 24 37.71 0.09 -20.75
N ALA A 25 37.58 0.59 -19.51
CA ALA A 25 36.29 0.80 -18.90
C ALA A 25 35.54 1.95 -19.59
N ILE A 26 34.26 1.80 -19.81
CA ILE A 26 33.39 2.88 -20.25
C ILE A 26 33.31 3.99 -19.18
N SER A 27 32.85 5.19 -19.53
CA SER A 27 32.69 6.26 -18.56
C SER A 27 31.59 5.92 -17.54
N THR A 28 31.69 6.45 -16.32
CA THR A 28 30.68 6.30 -15.29
C THR A 28 29.31 6.81 -15.72
N GLU A 29 29.27 7.87 -16.53
CA GLU A 29 28.06 8.42 -17.11
C GLU A 29 27.41 7.45 -18.12
N THR A 30 28.22 6.82 -18.96
CA THR A 30 27.74 5.80 -19.92
C THR A 30 27.26 4.56 -19.19
N ALA A 31 27.95 4.12 -18.13
CA ALA A 31 27.51 3.01 -17.30
C ALA A 31 26.18 3.32 -16.62
N GLY A 32 26.02 4.52 -16.03
CA GLY A 32 24.75 4.95 -15.43
C GLY A 32 23.59 4.87 -16.41
N ARG A 33 23.72 5.50 -17.58
CA ARG A 33 22.68 5.44 -18.63
C ARG A 33 22.36 4.02 -19.10
N HIS A 34 23.37 3.16 -19.18
CA HIS A 34 23.16 1.76 -19.59
C HIS A 34 22.28 1.02 -18.57
N PHE A 35 22.58 1.16 -17.28
CA PHE A 35 21.77 0.56 -16.22
C PHE A 35 20.36 1.16 -16.14
N GLU A 36 20.20 2.48 -16.22
CA GLU A 36 18.90 3.13 -16.27
C GLU A 36 18.04 2.54 -17.38
N GLN A 37 18.55 2.46 -18.60
CA GLN A 37 17.83 1.89 -19.75
C GLN A 37 17.49 0.41 -19.55
N GLU A 38 18.40 -0.38 -18.96
CA GLU A 38 18.15 -1.79 -18.69
C GLU A 38 17.03 -1.96 -17.65
N TYR A 39 17.06 -1.17 -16.54
CA TYR A 39 16.02 -1.22 -15.52
C TYR A 39 14.67 -0.72 -16.04
N ASP A 40 14.64 0.39 -16.76
CA ASP A 40 13.42 0.90 -17.37
C ASP A 40 12.78 -0.12 -18.32
N HIS A 41 13.59 -0.79 -19.14
CA HIS A 41 13.09 -1.85 -20.01
C HIS A 41 12.52 -3.04 -19.20
N ARG A 42 13.20 -3.47 -18.15
CA ARG A 42 12.72 -4.56 -17.28
C ARG A 42 11.42 -4.19 -16.57
N VAL A 43 11.30 -2.96 -16.07
CA VAL A 43 10.08 -2.44 -15.45
C VAL A 43 8.95 -2.45 -16.48
N THR A 44 9.17 -1.92 -17.68
CA THR A 44 8.17 -1.90 -18.75
C THR A 44 7.67 -3.30 -19.09
N VAL A 45 8.59 -4.25 -19.33
CA VAL A 45 8.21 -5.64 -19.66
C VAL A 45 7.41 -6.28 -18.53
N LEU A 46 7.77 -6.01 -17.27
CA LEU A 46 7.06 -6.52 -16.11
C LEU A 46 5.66 -5.92 -16.00
N THR A 47 5.52 -4.60 -16.14
CA THR A 47 4.23 -3.91 -16.07
C THR A 47 3.30 -4.35 -17.19
N ASP A 48 3.78 -4.46 -18.42
CA ASP A 48 3.01 -4.97 -19.56
C ASP A 48 2.50 -6.39 -19.32
N ALA A 49 3.36 -7.28 -18.78
CA ALA A 49 2.97 -8.65 -18.44
C ALA A 49 1.93 -8.70 -17.29
N LEU A 50 2.06 -7.82 -16.29
CA LEU A 50 1.09 -7.70 -15.20
C LEU A 50 -0.26 -7.16 -15.71
N ASP A 51 -0.27 -6.21 -16.63
CA ASP A 51 -1.48 -5.68 -17.25
C ASP A 51 -2.21 -6.73 -18.08
N GLU A 52 -1.48 -7.57 -18.83
CA GLU A 52 -2.06 -8.71 -19.55
C GLU A 52 -2.71 -9.72 -18.58
N LEU A 53 -2.04 -10.06 -17.48
CA LEU A 53 -2.58 -10.93 -16.44
C LEU A 53 -3.82 -10.32 -15.78
N ALA A 54 -3.76 -9.06 -15.39
CA ALA A 54 -4.87 -8.35 -14.77
C ALA A 54 -6.12 -8.32 -15.69
N SER A 55 -5.93 -8.22 -16.99
CA SER A 55 -7.01 -8.23 -17.98
C SER A 55 -7.68 -9.61 -18.10
N ALA A 56 -6.92 -10.69 -17.96
CA ALA A 56 -7.42 -12.06 -18.04
C ALA A 56 -8.16 -12.52 -16.77
N THR A 57 -7.83 -11.94 -15.62
CA THR A 57 -8.20 -12.45 -14.29
C THR A 57 -9.39 -11.70 -13.66
N ARG A 58 -9.74 -10.50 -14.15
CA ARG A 58 -10.73 -9.59 -13.53
C ARG A 58 -12.13 -10.17 -13.27
N SER A 59 -12.53 -11.26 -13.88
CA SER A 59 -13.89 -11.78 -13.76
C SER A 59 -14.09 -12.89 -12.71
N THR A 60 -13.04 -13.57 -12.28
CA THR A 60 -13.17 -14.77 -11.43
C THR A 60 -12.46 -14.62 -10.08
N GLU A 61 -11.44 -13.80 -9.97
CA GLU A 61 -10.61 -13.65 -8.76
C GLU A 61 -11.08 -12.55 -7.80
N GLN A 62 -12.03 -11.71 -8.18
CA GLN A 62 -12.60 -10.67 -7.29
C GLN A 62 -13.34 -11.26 -6.06
N GLN A 63 -13.61 -12.56 -6.02
CA GLN A 63 -14.30 -13.21 -4.90
C GLN A 63 -13.34 -13.77 -3.82
N GLY A 64 -12.03 -13.70 -4.01
CA GLY A 64 -11.03 -14.20 -3.08
C GLY A 64 -10.73 -13.26 -1.92
N VAL A 65 -10.15 -13.82 -0.85
CA VAL A 65 -9.49 -13.07 0.21
C VAL A 65 -7.97 -13.25 0.03
N TRP A 66 -7.27 -12.15 -0.06
CA TRP A 66 -5.84 -12.11 -0.35
C TRP A 66 -5.04 -11.68 0.86
N THR A 67 -3.84 -12.20 1.01
CA THR A 67 -2.92 -11.82 2.10
C THR A 67 -1.78 -11.00 1.55
N VAL A 68 -1.41 -9.94 2.26
CA VAL A 68 -0.26 -9.07 2.00
C VAL A 68 0.57 -8.97 3.27
N THR A 69 1.90 -9.08 3.15
CA THR A 69 2.83 -9.00 4.29
C THR A 69 3.91 -7.97 4.00
N GLY A 70 4.31 -7.25 5.04
CA GLY A 70 5.27 -6.15 4.99
C GLY A 70 4.60 -4.79 5.00
N ARG A 71 5.06 -3.91 5.90
CA ARG A 71 4.47 -2.59 6.14
C ARG A 71 4.37 -1.75 4.86
N ASP A 72 5.45 -1.67 4.08
CA ASP A 72 5.49 -0.88 2.86
C ASP A 72 4.52 -1.42 1.81
N THR A 73 4.50 -2.76 1.62
CA THR A 73 3.59 -3.41 0.66
C THR A 73 2.12 -3.26 1.06
N VAL A 74 1.82 -3.30 2.37
CA VAL A 74 0.46 -3.03 2.88
C VAL A 74 0.09 -1.56 2.66
N THR A 75 1.03 -0.63 2.88
CA THR A 75 0.82 0.81 2.63
C THR A 75 0.53 1.08 1.15
N GLU A 76 1.34 0.54 0.24
CA GLU A 76 1.09 0.63 -1.21
C GLU A 76 -0.31 0.11 -1.58
N ARG A 77 -0.70 -1.04 -1.01
CA ARG A 77 -2.04 -1.61 -1.24
C ARG A 77 -3.16 -0.73 -0.70
N VAL A 78 -2.99 -0.11 0.46
CA VAL A 78 -3.94 0.85 1.04
C VAL A 78 -4.10 2.07 0.12
N VAL A 79 -2.99 2.64 -0.36
CA VAL A 79 -3.00 3.77 -1.30
C VAL A 79 -3.70 3.40 -2.61
N ASP A 80 -3.41 2.23 -3.18
CA ASP A 80 -4.09 1.72 -4.38
C ASP A 80 -5.62 1.65 -4.19
N ILE A 81 -6.06 1.09 -3.05
CA ILE A 81 -7.48 0.91 -2.76
C ILE A 81 -8.17 2.27 -2.53
N ILE A 82 -7.55 3.19 -1.78
CA ILE A 82 -8.08 4.54 -1.56
C ILE A 82 -8.16 5.33 -2.87
N SER A 83 -7.10 5.27 -3.69
CA SER A 83 -7.04 5.99 -4.97
C SER A 83 -8.14 5.59 -5.95
N ALA A 84 -8.62 4.35 -5.86
CA ALA A 84 -9.69 3.80 -6.69
C ALA A 84 -11.11 4.14 -6.19
N ALA A 85 -11.25 4.89 -5.09
CA ALA A 85 -12.55 5.26 -4.53
C ALA A 85 -13.33 6.21 -5.44
N ASP A 86 -14.62 5.90 -5.60
CA ASP A 86 -15.57 6.73 -6.36
C ASP A 86 -16.57 7.46 -5.47
N ASP A 87 -17.04 6.84 -4.37
CA ASP A 87 -18.12 7.35 -3.52
C ASP A 87 -17.68 7.59 -2.06
N GLU A 88 -17.08 6.57 -1.42
CA GLU A 88 -16.86 6.60 0.03
C GLU A 88 -15.58 5.85 0.44
N VAL A 89 -14.81 6.46 1.34
CA VAL A 89 -13.72 5.81 2.08
C VAL A 89 -14.02 5.83 3.56
N VAL A 90 -13.98 4.66 4.22
CA VAL A 90 -14.00 4.52 5.69
C VAL A 90 -12.65 3.95 6.10
N TYR A 91 -11.90 4.71 6.89
CA TYR A 91 -10.53 4.34 7.25
C TYR A 91 -10.25 4.51 8.73
N MET A 92 -9.60 3.51 9.29
CA MET A 92 -9.08 3.49 10.65
C MET A 92 -7.64 2.99 10.59
N THR A 93 -6.73 3.61 11.34
CA THR A 93 -5.32 3.22 11.34
C THR A 93 -4.65 3.48 12.68
N ALA A 94 -3.68 2.66 13.08
CA ALA A 94 -2.79 2.98 14.18
C ALA A 94 -1.92 4.20 13.82
N GLU A 95 -1.60 5.03 14.83
CA GLU A 95 -0.83 6.27 14.63
C GLU A 95 0.49 6.04 13.86
N GLU A 96 1.21 4.98 14.23
CA GLU A 96 2.48 4.61 13.62
C GLU A 96 2.39 4.17 12.14
N LEU A 97 1.17 3.97 11.61
CA LEU A 97 0.89 3.54 10.25
C LEU A 97 0.31 4.65 9.37
N LEU A 98 0.01 5.82 9.94
CA LEU A 98 -0.43 6.98 9.17
C LEU A 98 0.79 7.66 8.54
N THR A 99 1.06 7.37 7.29
CA THR A 99 2.14 7.97 6.49
C THR A 99 1.67 9.25 5.79
N ASP A 100 2.63 10.11 5.40
CA ASP A 100 2.34 11.30 4.59
C ASP A 100 1.67 10.92 3.27
N GLU A 101 2.10 9.82 2.65
CA GLU A 101 1.54 9.30 1.41
C GLU A 101 0.05 8.95 1.53
N ILE A 102 -0.36 8.33 2.66
CA ILE A 102 -1.78 8.03 2.90
C ILE A 102 -2.58 9.30 3.13
N ALA A 103 -2.05 10.26 3.89
CA ALA A 103 -2.71 11.53 4.13
C ALA A 103 -2.91 12.33 2.83
N GLU A 104 -1.89 12.42 1.98
CA GLU A 104 -1.96 13.04 0.66
C GLU A 104 -2.97 12.32 -0.26
N CYS A 105 -3.01 10.98 -0.22
CA CYS A 105 -3.96 10.19 -0.99
C CYS A 105 -5.40 10.47 -0.54
N LEU A 106 -5.68 10.48 0.77
CA LEU A 106 -7.00 10.81 1.32
C LEU A 106 -7.43 12.24 0.95
N SER A 107 -6.53 13.21 1.05
CA SER A 107 -6.78 14.59 0.62
C SER A 107 -7.13 14.65 -0.87
N THR A 108 -6.35 13.97 -1.72
CA THR A 108 -6.58 13.93 -3.17
C THR A 108 -7.95 13.34 -3.54
N VAL A 109 -8.40 12.27 -2.88
CA VAL A 109 -9.71 11.68 -3.16
C VAL A 109 -10.85 12.51 -2.56
N SER A 110 -10.63 13.18 -1.42
CA SER A 110 -11.57 14.17 -0.87
C SER A 110 -11.82 15.32 -1.85
N ASP A 111 -10.77 15.86 -2.47
CA ASP A 111 -10.87 16.91 -3.49
C ASP A 111 -11.67 16.49 -4.74
N ARG A 112 -11.75 15.17 -5.00
CA ARG A 112 -12.61 14.61 -6.06
C ARG A 112 -14.08 14.49 -5.64
N GLY A 113 -14.41 14.79 -4.39
CA GLY A 113 -15.76 14.72 -3.83
C GLY A 113 -16.12 13.37 -3.22
N VAL A 114 -15.14 12.50 -2.98
CA VAL A 114 -15.34 11.24 -2.26
C VAL A 114 -15.59 11.53 -0.78
N SER A 115 -16.59 10.90 -0.19
CA SER A 115 -16.89 11.04 1.24
C SER A 115 -15.86 10.31 2.08
N ILE A 116 -15.09 11.02 2.89
CA ILE A 116 -14.09 10.45 3.78
C ILE A 116 -14.62 10.35 5.20
N ARG A 117 -14.58 9.14 5.76
CA ARG A 117 -14.91 8.88 7.16
C ARG A 117 -13.73 8.26 7.87
N LEU A 118 -13.31 8.87 8.96
CA LEU A 118 -12.14 8.48 9.74
C LEU A 118 -12.56 8.10 11.13
N ALA A 119 -12.07 6.98 11.63
CA ALA A 119 -12.29 6.63 13.02
C ALA A 119 -11.30 7.37 13.93
N GLU A 120 -11.81 7.89 15.01
CA GLU A 120 -11.04 8.47 16.09
C GLU A 120 -10.16 7.41 16.76
N MET A 121 -8.85 7.59 16.73
CA MET A 121 -7.89 6.58 17.20
C MET A 121 -6.93 7.12 18.26
N SER A 122 -6.42 8.32 18.05
CA SER A 122 -5.65 9.09 19.01
C SER A 122 -5.76 10.56 18.67
N GLN A 123 -5.68 11.42 19.68
CA GLN A 123 -5.79 12.87 19.48
C GLN A 123 -4.74 13.43 18.51
N SER A 124 -3.58 12.80 18.40
CA SER A 124 -2.52 13.17 17.47
C SER A 124 -2.89 12.84 16.00
N VAL A 125 -3.48 11.67 15.76
CA VAL A 125 -3.97 11.26 14.44
C VAL A 125 -5.14 12.14 14.00
N GLU A 126 -6.08 12.39 14.91
CA GLU A 126 -7.23 13.25 14.68
C GLU A 126 -6.79 14.65 14.23
N SER A 127 -5.92 15.31 15.02
CA SER A 127 -5.46 16.68 14.71
C SER A 127 -4.73 16.74 13.36
N ARG A 128 -3.97 15.71 13.01
CA ARG A 128 -3.26 15.64 11.74
C ARG A 128 -4.22 15.46 10.57
N LEU A 129 -5.19 14.56 10.69
CA LEU A 129 -6.16 14.28 9.65
C LEU A 129 -7.16 15.45 9.46
N GLU A 130 -7.51 16.19 10.53
CA GLU A 130 -8.28 17.42 10.42
C GLU A 130 -7.54 18.52 9.64
N GLU A 131 -6.20 18.56 9.73
CA GLU A 131 -5.39 19.50 8.96
C GLU A 131 -5.27 19.08 7.49
N ASP A 132 -5.03 17.79 7.23
CA ASP A 132 -4.76 17.25 5.90
C ASP A 132 -6.05 16.98 5.09
N VAL A 133 -7.17 16.65 5.77
CA VAL A 133 -8.46 16.29 5.15
C VAL A 133 -9.63 16.98 5.91
N PRO A 134 -9.78 18.30 5.80
CA PRO A 134 -10.70 19.09 6.63
C PRO A 134 -12.19 18.74 6.44
N ASP A 135 -12.56 18.13 5.31
CA ASP A 135 -13.94 17.72 5.01
C ASP A 135 -14.24 16.26 5.49
N ALA A 136 -13.29 15.59 6.14
CA ALA A 136 -13.49 14.25 6.65
C ALA A 136 -14.47 14.24 7.85
N GLN A 137 -15.35 13.25 7.88
CA GLN A 137 -16.25 13.00 8.99
C GLN A 137 -15.58 12.08 10.01
N LEU A 138 -15.40 12.56 11.23
CA LEU A 138 -14.89 11.72 12.32
C LEU A 138 -16.00 10.89 12.94
N PHE A 139 -15.70 9.66 13.36
CA PHE A 139 -16.60 8.80 14.12
C PHE A 139 -15.81 8.04 15.20
N GLU A 140 -16.48 7.70 16.29
CA GLU A 140 -15.85 6.97 17.40
C GLU A 140 -15.32 5.60 16.93
N SER A 141 -14.11 5.26 17.37
CA SER A 141 -13.51 3.96 17.10
C SER A 141 -14.33 2.82 17.70
N MET A 142 -14.44 1.72 16.97
CA MET A 142 -15.10 0.51 17.45
C MET A 142 -14.30 -0.27 18.49
N TRP A 143 -13.01 0.02 18.61
CA TRP A 143 -12.08 -0.75 19.42
C TRP A 143 -11.25 0.14 20.32
N ASP A 144 -11.02 -0.34 21.52
CA ASP A 144 -9.93 0.16 22.33
C ASP A 144 -8.62 -0.44 21.78
N TRP A 145 -7.90 0.36 21.03
CA TRP A 145 -6.68 -0.05 20.32
C TRP A 145 -5.50 -0.24 21.26
N SER A 146 -5.62 0.16 22.52
CA SER A 146 -4.54 0.09 23.50
C SER A 146 -4.03 -1.33 23.77
N ASP A 147 -4.90 -2.32 23.62
CA ASP A 147 -4.61 -3.73 23.93
C ASP A 147 -4.70 -4.68 22.72
N THR A 148 -4.98 -4.16 21.51
CA THR A 148 -5.12 -5.00 20.32
C THR A 148 -3.99 -4.73 19.32
N PRO A 149 -3.43 -5.76 18.66
CA PRO A 149 -2.44 -5.59 17.60
C PRO A 149 -3.07 -5.14 16.27
N ALA A 150 -4.25 -4.50 16.31
CA ALA A 150 -4.90 -4.02 15.12
C ALA A 150 -4.07 -2.91 14.45
N GLY A 151 -3.86 -3.01 13.16
CA GLY A 151 -3.09 -2.06 12.37
C GLY A 151 -3.99 -1.08 11.64
N ARG A 152 -4.68 -1.55 10.63
CA ARG A 152 -5.56 -0.73 9.75
C ARG A 152 -6.85 -1.47 9.47
N LEU A 153 -7.89 -0.68 9.23
CA LEU A 153 -9.14 -1.16 8.69
C LEU A 153 -9.63 -0.16 7.66
N LEU A 154 -9.81 -0.63 6.43
CA LEU A 154 -10.21 0.17 5.29
C LEU A 154 -11.43 -0.46 4.61
N MET A 155 -12.40 0.38 4.26
CA MET A 155 -13.49 0.02 3.36
C MET A 155 -13.68 1.13 2.33
N VAL A 156 -13.78 0.75 1.07
CA VAL A 156 -14.02 1.67 -0.06
C VAL A 156 -15.26 1.23 -0.81
N ASP A 157 -16.17 2.18 -1.05
CA ASP A 157 -17.41 2.04 -1.83
C ASP A 157 -18.27 0.85 -1.41
N GLN A 158 -18.13 0.40 -0.15
CA GLN A 158 -18.79 -0.80 0.38
C GLN A 158 -18.55 -2.06 -0.47
N ASN A 159 -17.50 -2.06 -1.26
CA ASN A 159 -17.17 -3.10 -2.22
C ASN A 159 -15.75 -3.66 -2.10
N MET A 160 -14.84 -2.92 -1.47
CA MET A 160 -13.45 -3.32 -1.25
C MET A 160 -13.07 -3.09 0.21
N THR A 161 -12.30 -4.00 0.79
CA THR A 161 -11.90 -3.90 2.20
C THR A 161 -10.51 -4.47 2.44
N LEU A 162 -9.81 -3.89 3.42
CA LEU A 162 -8.53 -4.38 3.93
C LEU A 162 -8.53 -4.31 5.44
N VAL A 163 -8.01 -5.34 6.09
CA VAL A 163 -7.78 -5.39 7.54
C VAL A 163 -6.36 -5.84 7.79
N SER A 164 -5.64 -5.13 8.63
CA SER A 164 -4.28 -5.52 9.02
C SER A 164 -4.11 -5.68 10.52
N VAL A 165 -3.07 -6.42 10.87
CA VAL A 165 -2.58 -6.58 12.24
C VAL A 165 -1.09 -6.29 12.28
N LEU A 166 -0.64 -5.70 13.39
CA LEU A 166 0.76 -5.52 13.69
C LEU A 166 1.30 -6.78 14.35
N VAL A 167 2.38 -7.32 13.80
CA VAL A 167 3.03 -8.54 14.30
C VAL A 167 4.33 -8.14 14.96
N ASP A 168 4.50 -8.52 16.26
CA ASP A 168 5.74 -8.28 16.96
C ASP A 168 6.86 -9.11 16.27
N GLY A 169 7.92 -8.45 15.87
CA GLY A 169 9.14 -9.13 15.38
C GLY A 169 9.69 -10.09 16.43
N ASN A 170 10.36 -11.14 16.03
CA ASN A 170 10.87 -12.26 16.84
C ASN A 170 11.91 -11.86 17.92
N GLY A 171 11.65 -10.85 18.74
CA GLY A 171 12.37 -10.61 20.00
C GLY A 171 13.87 -10.30 19.90
N GLU A 172 14.37 -9.89 18.73
CA GLU A 172 15.76 -9.43 18.57
C GLU A 172 15.90 -7.96 19.02
N HIS A 173 16.93 -7.66 19.78
CA HIS A 173 17.23 -6.31 20.26
C HIS A 173 18.17 -5.60 19.28
N PRO A 174 17.90 -4.35 18.84
CA PRO A 174 16.82 -3.44 19.27
C PRO A 174 15.47 -3.84 18.68
N PRO A 175 14.34 -3.44 19.30
CA PRO A 175 13.01 -3.76 18.76
C PRO A 175 12.89 -3.14 17.36
N GLU A 176 12.83 -3.99 16.36
CA GLU A 176 12.46 -3.55 15.02
C GLU A 176 11.01 -3.06 15.01
N PRO A 177 10.66 -2.10 14.14
CA PRO A 177 9.26 -1.71 13.97
C PRO A 177 8.41 -2.97 13.76
N ARG A 178 7.27 -3.05 14.45
CA ARG A 178 6.34 -4.17 14.26
C ARG A 178 6.08 -4.35 12.78
N ASP A 179 6.17 -5.58 12.30
CA ASP A 179 5.80 -5.90 10.92
C ASP A 179 4.28 -5.89 10.77
N GLU A 180 3.79 -5.79 9.56
CA GLU A 180 2.36 -5.71 9.29
C GLU A 180 1.94 -6.84 8.35
N THR A 181 0.83 -7.48 8.68
CA THR A 181 0.18 -8.44 7.77
C THR A 181 -1.28 -8.05 7.59
N ALA A 182 -1.73 -8.02 6.36
CA ALA A 182 -3.09 -7.64 6.00
C ALA A 182 -3.79 -8.74 5.20
N ILE A 183 -5.12 -8.78 5.33
CA ILE A 183 -6.00 -9.47 4.39
C ILE A 183 -6.87 -8.42 3.69
N TRP A 184 -7.14 -8.62 2.41
CA TRP A 184 -8.03 -7.76 1.66
C TRP A 184 -8.91 -8.57 0.72
N GLY A 185 -10.03 -8.00 0.31
CA GLY A 185 -10.95 -8.60 -0.62
C GLY A 185 -11.84 -7.57 -1.31
N ALA A 186 -12.37 -7.93 -2.46
CA ALA A 186 -13.25 -7.09 -3.26
C ALA A 186 -14.48 -7.87 -3.72
N GLY A 187 -15.56 -7.13 -4.00
CA GLY A 187 -16.83 -7.68 -4.49
C GLY A 187 -17.90 -7.79 -3.41
N GLN A 188 -19.14 -7.42 -3.76
CA GLN A 188 -20.26 -7.37 -2.83
C GLN A 188 -20.66 -8.73 -2.24
N THR A 189 -20.23 -9.83 -2.84
CA THR A 189 -20.44 -11.20 -2.37
C THR A 189 -19.24 -11.78 -1.64
N ASN A 190 -18.14 -11.02 -1.52
CA ASN A 190 -16.96 -11.42 -0.78
C ASN A 190 -17.28 -11.48 0.72
N SER A 191 -16.97 -12.59 1.38
CA SER A 191 -17.31 -12.80 2.81
C SER A 191 -16.65 -11.76 3.73
N LEU A 192 -15.42 -11.32 3.45
CA LEU A 192 -14.74 -10.30 4.23
C LEU A 192 -15.45 -8.95 4.08
N VAL A 193 -15.79 -8.56 2.85
CA VAL A 193 -16.55 -7.33 2.56
C VAL A 193 -17.91 -7.35 3.25
N VAL A 194 -18.64 -8.44 3.14
CA VAL A 194 -19.99 -8.58 3.77
C VAL A 194 -19.92 -8.43 5.28
N VAL A 195 -18.97 -9.09 5.94
CA VAL A 195 -18.82 -9.02 7.39
C VAL A 195 -18.42 -7.61 7.85
N LEU A 196 -17.43 -7.00 7.21
CA LEU A 196 -16.98 -5.66 7.58
C LEU A 196 -18.03 -4.59 7.29
N LYS A 197 -18.74 -4.70 6.17
CA LYS A 197 -19.87 -3.82 5.87
C LYS A 197 -20.95 -3.89 6.95
N ALA A 198 -21.27 -5.08 7.44
CA ALA A 198 -22.24 -5.26 8.52
C ALA A 198 -21.75 -4.61 9.83
N LEU A 199 -20.46 -4.77 10.17
CA LEU A 199 -19.86 -4.15 11.35
C LEU A 199 -19.87 -2.61 11.25
N PHE A 200 -19.44 -2.04 10.15
CA PHE A 200 -19.48 -0.59 9.94
C PHE A 200 -20.90 -0.02 9.96
N THR A 201 -21.84 -0.70 9.30
CA THR A 201 -23.25 -0.26 9.29
C THR A 201 -23.84 -0.24 10.71
N TRP A 202 -23.53 -1.25 11.50
CA TRP A 202 -23.98 -1.33 12.88
C TRP A 202 -23.38 -0.17 13.72
N GLN A 203 -22.08 0.11 13.58
CA GLN A 203 -21.41 1.18 14.32
C GLN A 203 -21.94 2.56 13.95
N LEU A 204 -22.05 2.85 12.66
CA LEU A 204 -22.54 4.14 12.19
C LEU A 204 -24.00 4.42 12.61
N ASN A 205 -24.80 3.38 12.78
CA ASN A 205 -26.17 3.52 13.28
C ASN A 205 -26.18 3.77 14.79
N ASN A 206 -25.34 3.08 15.58
CA ASN A 206 -25.25 3.30 17.01
C ASN A 206 -24.81 4.73 17.37
N ASN A 207 -23.84 5.30 16.64
CA ASN A 207 -23.37 6.66 16.87
C ASN A 207 -24.45 7.72 16.57
N ARG A 208 -25.35 7.47 15.64
CA ARG A 208 -26.48 8.39 15.38
C ARG A 208 -27.50 8.40 16.51
N ASP A 209 -27.72 7.29 17.16
CA ASP A 209 -28.68 7.18 18.27
C ASP A 209 -28.12 7.85 19.54
N SER A 210 -26.80 7.78 19.77
CA SER A 210 -26.13 8.41 20.92
C SER A 210 -26.02 9.95 20.81
N GLN A 211 -26.08 10.53 19.60
CA GLN A 211 -26.07 11.99 19.41
C GLN A 211 -27.47 12.64 19.49
N ASN A 212 -28.53 11.85 19.56
CA ASN A 212 -29.90 12.31 19.65
C ASN A 212 -30.51 12.21 21.07
N GLU A 213 -29.74 11.77 22.07
CA GLU A 213 -30.12 11.82 23.49
C GLU A 213 -29.42 13.00 24.21
#